data_b81dd4d2f3c1fa8c0f245f4350c67aff
#
_entry.id   b81dd4d2f3c1fa8c0f245f4350c67aff
#
_cell.length_a   1.000
_cell.length_b   1.000
_cell.length_c   1.000
_cell.angle_alpha   90.00
_cell.angle_beta   90.00
_cell.angle_gamma   90.00
#
_symmetry.space_group_name_H-M   'P 1'
#
loop_
_entity.id
_entity.type
_entity.pdbx_description
1 polymer ?
#
loop_
_entity_poly.entity_id
_entity_poly.type
_entity_poly.pdbx_seq_one_letter_code
_entity_poly.pdbx_strand_id
1 'polypeptide(L)'
;MPQKVLTITAEHRAQDAAAFVRRYRWLILAGLITAAVMEVLDTTIINVALPQMAGNLGATQEEIGWVSTGYILSNVIFLPMTAFFAGRFGRQRYLTFSIALFIVASFFCGTSGSLVELVVWRILQGAGGAALLSTAQATLRQIFPREEQGMVQAIFMLGIIVAPTLGPTLGGWITDNYTWNWCFFINVPIGILSMFLVSTFLQDPPDQQAHRNPVDWIGIGLLTAGVGGLQYVLEEGNAKDWFDDMLILRLAILSGICLIGMVWWELSKRNKHPVVNFRVLHNRTLSASIFLFVSLGFGLYGGVFLFPMFAQGILHFTPTETGLAMLPGGLATGASALVCGFLLNGKKPLADPRVLIAMGIALFAVSMWKMGHLTTVAGEGDVRAALLVRGFGLGMLFTPINNVAYASLEPGEAQQAAGLINLSRQLGGSFGIAVLANYVAKHREFHQADLVSNLSAGQLMTDTRLQMLTRGFIARGMNAFDAKNAALQALNGQVLQQSSMLSFNDAWLFVLLVFVLVSPSIL
;
A
#
# COMPACT_ATOMS: atom_id res chain seq x y z
N MET A 1 -53.85 8.08 14.16
CA MET A 1 -53.76 8.05 12.69
C MET A 1 -52.49 8.72 12.08
N PRO A 2 -51.87 9.77 12.62
CA PRO A 2 -50.71 10.40 11.97
C PRO A 2 -49.43 9.54 11.95
N GLN A 3 -49.20 8.67 12.93
CA GLN A 3 -47.99 7.80 12.93
C GLN A 3 -47.99 6.73 11.84
N LYS A 4 -49.13 6.14 11.49
CA LYS A 4 -49.22 5.15 10.40
C LYS A 4 -49.00 5.74 9.02
N VAL A 5 -49.39 6.97 8.76
CA VAL A 5 -49.17 7.66 7.47
C VAL A 5 -47.71 8.05 7.30
N LEU A 6 -47.02 8.47 8.39
CA LEU A 6 -45.60 8.78 8.38
C LEU A 6 -44.73 7.55 8.18
N THR A 7 -45.09 6.39 8.74
CA THR A 7 -44.39 5.11 8.51
C THR A 7 -44.55 4.60 7.07
N ILE A 8 -45.73 4.67 6.48
CA ILE A 8 -45.99 4.26 5.10
C ILE A 8 -45.21 5.14 4.10
N THR A 9 -45.12 6.45 4.32
CA THR A 9 -44.32 7.34 3.48
C THR A 9 -42.81 7.17 3.66
N ALA A 10 -42.32 6.77 4.82
CA ALA A 10 -40.92 6.47 5.07
C ALA A 10 -40.51 5.14 4.39
N GLU A 11 -41.34 4.10 4.50
CA GLU A 11 -41.14 2.81 3.83
C GLU A 11 -41.13 2.94 2.31
N HIS A 12 -42.05 3.71 1.71
CA HIS A 12 -42.04 3.98 0.28
C HIS A 12 -40.78 4.70 -0.18
N ARG A 13 -40.33 5.72 0.53
CA ARG A 13 -39.06 6.40 0.22
C ARG A 13 -37.86 5.48 0.33
N ALA A 14 -37.84 4.57 1.30
CA ALA A 14 -36.77 3.58 1.45
C ALA A 14 -36.74 2.58 0.27
N GLN A 15 -37.92 2.12 -0.16
CA GLN A 15 -38.05 1.23 -1.31
C GLN A 15 -37.65 1.91 -2.62
N ASP A 16 -38.04 3.17 -2.83
CA ASP A 16 -37.68 3.95 -4.02
C ASP A 16 -36.16 4.20 -4.07
N ALA A 17 -35.54 4.56 -2.94
CA ALA A 17 -34.11 4.75 -2.85
C ALA A 17 -33.32 3.45 -3.11
N ALA A 18 -33.79 2.34 -2.56
CA ALA A 18 -33.17 1.03 -2.80
C ALA A 18 -33.32 0.59 -4.27
N ALA A 19 -34.48 0.83 -4.89
CA ALA A 19 -34.71 0.56 -6.31
C ALA A 19 -33.83 1.42 -7.21
N PHE A 20 -33.67 2.72 -6.89
CA PHE A 20 -32.78 3.63 -7.58
C PHE A 20 -31.31 3.16 -7.52
N VAL A 21 -30.79 2.88 -6.33
CA VAL A 21 -29.42 2.37 -6.13
C VAL A 21 -29.21 1.06 -6.89
N ARG A 22 -30.19 0.13 -6.85
CA ARG A 22 -30.12 -1.12 -7.58
C ARG A 22 -30.07 -0.92 -9.10
N ARG A 23 -30.81 0.07 -9.64
CA ARG A 23 -30.81 0.40 -11.06
C ARG A 23 -29.47 0.96 -11.54
N TYR A 24 -28.81 1.79 -10.71
CA TYR A 24 -27.58 2.50 -11.08
C TYR A 24 -26.31 1.92 -10.41
N ARG A 25 -26.38 0.72 -9.82
CA ARG A 25 -25.28 0.09 -9.04
C ARG A 25 -23.95 0.01 -9.79
N TRP A 26 -23.98 -0.20 -11.10
CA TRP A 26 -22.77 -0.25 -11.92
C TRP A 26 -22.11 1.12 -12.13
N LEU A 27 -22.89 2.18 -12.21
CA LEU A 27 -22.37 3.56 -12.22
C LEU A 27 -21.78 3.95 -10.88
N ILE A 28 -22.42 3.51 -9.79
CA ILE A 28 -21.86 3.68 -8.44
C ILE A 28 -20.54 2.91 -8.33
N LEU A 29 -20.48 1.67 -8.80
CA LEU A 29 -19.24 0.88 -8.84
C LEU A 29 -18.13 1.63 -9.60
N ALA A 30 -18.43 2.15 -10.78
CA ALA A 30 -17.47 2.94 -11.56
C ALA A 30 -16.96 4.16 -10.78
N GLY A 31 -17.85 4.91 -10.11
CA GLY A 31 -17.47 6.04 -9.27
C GLY A 31 -16.60 5.63 -8.08
N LEU A 32 -16.90 4.50 -7.45
CA LEU A 32 -16.11 3.99 -6.33
C LEU A 32 -14.74 3.46 -6.76
N ILE A 33 -14.66 2.80 -7.93
CA ILE A 33 -13.38 2.35 -8.50
C ILE A 33 -12.50 3.56 -8.85
N THR A 34 -13.06 4.57 -9.52
CA THR A 34 -12.28 5.75 -9.89
C THR A 34 -11.77 6.51 -8.67
N ALA A 35 -12.55 6.61 -7.57
CA ALA A 35 -12.09 7.18 -6.31
C ALA A 35 -10.91 6.38 -5.71
N ALA A 36 -11.07 5.06 -5.62
CA ALA A 36 -10.05 4.19 -5.02
C ALA A 36 -8.77 4.11 -5.87
N VAL A 37 -8.89 4.05 -7.19
CA VAL A 37 -7.76 4.07 -8.13
C VAL A 37 -7.00 5.40 -8.03
N MET A 38 -7.71 6.52 -7.93
CA MET A 38 -7.12 7.85 -7.76
C MET A 38 -6.26 7.93 -6.49
N GLU A 39 -6.76 7.43 -5.35
CA GLU A 39 -6.01 7.37 -4.09
C GLU A 39 -4.74 6.55 -4.24
N VAL A 40 -4.85 5.33 -4.77
CA VAL A 40 -3.72 4.42 -4.86
C VAL A 40 -2.69 4.87 -5.90
N LEU A 41 -3.15 5.44 -7.01
CA LEU A 41 -2.28 6.03 -8.03
C LEU A 41 -1.48 7.20 -7.47
N ASP A 42 -2.13 8.10 -6.73
CA ASP A 42 -1.50 9.27 -6.12
C ASP A 42 -0.33 8.89 -5.20
N THR A 43 -0.46 7.83 -4.42
CA THR A 43 0.63 7.38 -3.52
C THR A 43 1.87 6.89 -4.26
N THR A 44 1.75 6.43 -5.49
CA THR A 44 2.85 5.83 -6.24
C THR A 44 3.43 6.74 -7.31
N ILE A 45 2.61 7.57 -7.94
CA ILE A 45 3.02 8.51 -8.99
C ILE A 45 3.99 9.57 -8.46
N ILE A 46 3.77 10.02 -7.20
CA ILE A 46 4.56 11.06 -6.55
C ILE A 46 6.00 10.63 -6.30
N ASN A 47 6.23 9.36 -5.96
CA ASN A 47 7.57 8.87 -5.61
C ASN A 47 8.60 9.07 -6.72
N VAL A 48 8.18 9.02 -7.98
CA VAL A 48 9.06 9.26 -9.14
C VAL A 48 9.35 10.74 -9.34
N ALA A 49 8.43 11.60 -8.92
CA ALA A 49 8.52 13.05 -9.07
C ALA A 49 9.33 13.74 -7.94
N LEU A 50 9.58 13.05 -6.81
CA LEU A 50 10.28 13.63 -5.64
C LEU A 50 11.62 14.30 -5.98
N PRO A 51 12.52 13.72 -6.80
CA PRO A 51 13.79 14.37 -7.13
C PRO A 51 13.60 15.70 -7.89
N GLN A 52 12.63 15.76 -8.81
CA GLN A 52 12.32 16.98 -9.56
C GLN A 52 11.69 18.04 -8.65
N MET A 53 10.80 17.61 -7.71
CA MET A 53 10.23 18.51 -6.70
C MET A 53 11.31 19.08 -5.80
N ALA A 54 12.27 18.26 -5.32
CA ALA A 54 13.38 18.69 -4.49
C ALA A 54 14.19 19.79 -5.16
N GLY A 55 14.55 19.60 -6.43
CA GLY A 55 15.28 20.60 -7.22
C GLY A 55 14.50 21.89 -7.40
N ASN A 56 13.20 21.82 -7.70
CA ASN A 56 12.38 23.00 -7.97
C ASN A 56 11.99 23.78 -6.71
N LEU A 57 11.84 23.11 -5.57
CA LEU A 57 11.47 23.72 -4.29
C LEU A 57 12.67 24.06 -3.42
N GLY A 58 13.90 23.77 -3.88
CA GLY A 58 15.13 24.00 -3.13
C GLY A 58 15.23 23.17 -1.85
N ALA A 59 14.62 21.99 -1.81
CA ALA A 59 14.57 21.10 -0.67
C ALA A 59 15.66 20.02 -0.76
N THR A 60 16.15 19.56 0.40
CA THR A 60 17.02 18.38 0.48
C THR A 60 16.27 17.09 0.21
N GLN A 61 17.00 15.99 -0.05
CA GLN A 61 16.38 14.67 -0.25
C GLN A 61 15.65 14.15 1.00
N GLU A 62 16.08 14.55 2.19
CA GLU A 62 15.41 14.23 3.45
C GLU A 62 14.11 15.02 3.60
N GLU A 63 14.18 16.34 3.36
CA GLU A 63 13.02 17.22 3.50
C GLU A 63 11.90 16.89 2.51
N ILE A 64 12.24 16.56 1.26
CA ILE A 64 11.22 16.24 0.23
C ILE A 64 10.45 14.97 0.57
N GLY A 65 11.02 14.05 1.35
CA GLY A 65 10.34 12.86 1.86
C GLY A 65 9.02 13.17 2.58
N TRP A 66 8.94 14.35 3.25
CA TRP A 66 7.73 14.80 3.93
C TRP A 66 6.49 14.93 3.02
N VAL A 67 6.69 15.07 1.72
CA VAL A 67 5.58 15.08 0.73
C VAL A 67 4.85 13.75 0.73
N SER A 68 5.55 12.63 0.84
CA SER A 68 4.96 11.29 0.95
C SER A 68 4.55 10.98 2.40
N THR A 69 5.45 11.22 3.36
CA THR A 69 5.24 10.93 4.79
C THR A 69 4.03 11.69 5.34
N GLY A 70 3.87 12.98 5.02
CA GLY A 70 2.72 13.78 5.47
C GLY A 70 1.38 13.24 4.98
N TYR A 71 1.31 12.79 3.73
CA TYR A 71 0.13 12.14 3.17
C TYR A 71 -0.18 10.82 3.87
N ILE A 72 0.80 9.91 3.96
CA ILE A 72 0.62 8.58 4.53
C ILE A 72 0.24 8.68 6.01
N LEU A 73 0.91 9.55 6.77
CA LEU A 73 0.62 9.78 8.17
C LEU A 73 -0.83 10.22 8.40
N SER A 74 -1.27 11.22 7.65
CA SER A 74 -2.65 11.70 7.71
C SER A 74 -3.64 10.61 7.28
N ASN A 75 -3.38 9.91 6.17
CA ASN A 75 -4.23 8.84 5.68
C ASN A 75 -4.42 7.73 6.74
N VAL A 76 -3.34 7.24 7.34
CA VAL A 76 -3.37 6.18 8.36
C VAL A 76 -4.12 6.61 9.62
N ILE A 77 -4.01 7.87 10.03
CA ILE A 77 -4.76 8.42 11.19
C ILE A 77 -6.26 8.45 10.90
N PHE A 78 -6.67 8.96 9.73
CA PHE A 78 -8.09 9.14 9.39
C PHE A 78 -8.77 7.83 8.95
N LEU A 79 -8.04 6.85 8.47
CA LEU A 79 -8.56 5.61 7.92
C LEU A 79 -9.45 4.80 8.91
N PRO A 80 -9.06 4.56 10.16
CA PRO A 80 -9.93 3.87 11.13
C PRO A 80 -11.12 4.73 11.59
N MET A 81 -11.05 6.06 11.44
CA MET A 81 -12.15 6.97 11.77
C MET A 81 -13.24 7.00 10.69
N THR A 82 -13.03 6.41 9.52
CA THR A 82 -13.96 6.48 8.38
C THR A 82 -15.34 5.92 8.74
N ALA A 83 -15.39 4.85 9.54
CA ALA A 83 -16.65 4.27 9.99
C ALA A 83 -17.44 5.25 10.89
N PHE A 84 -16.75 5.92 11.79
CA PHE A 84 -17.35 6.93 12.68
C PHE A 84 -17.89 8.13 11.89
N PHE A 85 -17.11 8.67 10.95
CA PHE A 85 -17.55 9.80 10.14
C PHE A 85 -18.69 9.42 9.18
N ALA A 86 -18.61 8.24 8.54
CA ALA A 86 -19.68 7.74 7.68
C ALA A 86 -21.00 7.54 8.47
N GLY A 87 -20.94 7.03 9.70
CA GLY A 87 -22.09 6.89 10.57
C GLY A 87 -22.68 8.23 11.05
N ARG A 88 -21.82 9.25 11.26
CA ARG A 88 -22.22 10.56 11.75
C ARG A 88 -22.80 11.48 10.69
N PHE A 89 -22.21 11.51 9.50
CA PHE A 89 -22.59 12.44 8.43
C PHE A 89 -23.43 11.78 7.34
N GLY A 90 -23.54 10.46 7.34
CA GLY A 90 -24.04 9.67 6.24
C GLY A 90 -22.90 9.31 5.26
N ARG A 91 -22.98 8.10 4.71
CA ARG A 91 -21.92 7.54 3.86
C ARG A 91 -21.72 8.32 2.56
N GLN A 92 -22.83 8.65 1.88
CA GLN A 92 -22.80 9.43 0.63
C GLN A 92 -22.16 10.80 0.83
N ARG A 93 -22.60 11.54 1.85
CA ARG A 93 -22.09 12.90 2.13
C ARG A 93 -20.63 12.87 2.55
N TYR A 94 -20.28 11.93 3.41
CA TYR A 94 -18.89 11.77 3.87
C TYR A 94 -17.96 11.44 2.71
N LEU A 95 -18.30 10.46 1.87
CA LEU A 95 -17.48 10.07 0.72
C LEU A 95 -17.38 11.20 -0.30
N THR A 96 -18.48 11.89 -0.63
CA THR A 96 -18.48 13.04 -1.55
C THR A 96 -17.59 14.17 -1.02
N PHE A 97 -17.69 14.49 0.27
CA PHE A 97 -16.82 15.49 0.90
C PHE A 97 -15.34 15.08 0.86
N SER A 98 -15.05 13.82 1.14
CA SER A 98 -13.67 13.28 1.12
C SER A 98 -13.06 13.33 -0.28
N ILE A 99 -13.83 12.99 -1.33
CA ILE A 99 -13.40 13.13 -2.73
C ILE A 99 -13.16 14.62 -3.05
N ALA A 100 -14.08 15.52 -2.65
CA ALA A 100 -13.92 16.96 -2.87
C ALA A 100 -12.66 17.51 -2.18
N LEU A 101 -12.43 17.12 -0.90
CA LEU A 101 -11.23 17.50 -0.15
C LEU A 101 -9.96 17.01 -0.84
N PHE A 102 -9.96 15.76 -1.31
CA PHE A 102 -8.83 15.18 -2.05
C PHE A 102 -8.53 15.96 -3.33
N ILE A 103 -9.55 16.29 -4.14
CA ILE A 103 -9.41 17.04 -5.39
C ILE A 103 -8.86 18.45 -5.12
N VAL A 104 -9.45 19.15 -4.16
CA VAL A 104 -9.05 20.52 -3.80
C VAL A 104 -7.61 20.53 -3.29
N ALA A 105 -7.27 19.63 -2.37
CA ALA A 105 -5.91 19.50 -1.86
C ALA A 105 -4.92 19.12 -2.98
N SER A 106 -5.30 18.21 -3.90
CA SER A 106 -4.48 17.83 -5.05
C SER A 106 -4.20 19.03 -5.97
N PHE A 107 -5.22 19.83 -6.25
CA PHE A 107 -5.05 21.05 -7.05
C PHE A 107 -4.04 22.01 -6.39
N PHE A 108 -4.18 22.26 -5.10
CA PHE A 108 -3.25 23.13 -4.37
C PHE A 108 -1.86 22.51 -4.20
N CYS A 109 -1.71 21.20 -4.08
CA CYS A 109 -0.40 20.54 -4.18
C CYS A 109 0.28 20.88 -5.52
N GLY A 110 -0.45 20.80 -6.62
CA GLY A 110 0.07 21.13 -7.95
C GLY A 110 0.39 22.62 -8.17
N THR A 111 -0.13 23.53 -7.35
CA THR A 111 0.15 24.98 -7.43
C THR A 111 1.11 25.46 -6.34
N SER A 112 1.56 24.60 -5.45
CA SER A 112 2.43 24.97 -4.32
C SER A 112 3.77 25.52 -4.78
N GLY A 113 4.16 26.65 -4.21
CA GLY A 113 5.44 27.34 -4.45
C GLY A 113 6.52 27.07 -3.41
N SER A 114 6.20 26.34 -2.33
CA SER A 114 7.14 25.97 -1.27
C SER A 114 6.90 24.56 -0.73
N LEU A 115 7.95 23.94 -0.16
CA LEU A 115 7.84 22.61 0.45
C LEU A 115 6.80 22.58 1.57
N VAL A 116 6.79 23.59 2.44
CA VAL A 116 5.85 23.64 3.59
C VAL A 116 4.40 23.68 3.10
N GLU A 117 4.12 24.51 2.11
CA GLU A 117 2.80 24.59 1.51
C GLU A 117 2.38 23.25 0.91
N LEU A 118 3.26 22.61 0.14
CA LEU A 118 3.02 21.30 -0.46
C LEU A 118 2.72 20.24 0.62
N VAL A 119 3.51 20.18 1.68
CA VAL A 119 3.31 19.22 2.80
C VAL A 119 1.97 19.45 3.50
N VAL A 120 1.59 20.70 3.76
CA VAL A 120 0.28 21.02 4.38
C VAL A 120 -0.87 20.50 3.51
N TRP A 121 -0.82 20.76 2.20
CA TRP A 121 -1.86 20.25 1.28
C TRP A 121 -1.83 18.72 1.17
N ARG A 122 -0.66 18.09 1.22
CA ARG A 122 -0.51 16.63 1.27
C ARG A 122 -1.16 16.01 2.52
N ILE A 123 -1.03 16.63 3.68
CA ILE A 123 -1.71 16.20 4.92
C ILE A 123 -3.24 16.27 4.73
N LEU A 124 -3.76 17.35 4.17
CA LEU A 124 -5.20 17.49 3.88
C LEU A 124 -5.68 16.48 2.83
N GLN A 125 -4.88 16.25 1.80
CA GLN A 125 -5.15 15.25 0.76
C GLN A 125 -5.21 13.83 1.35
N GLY A 126 -4.28 13.48 2.25
CA GLY A 126 -4.28 12.20 2.96
C GLY A 126 -5.52 11.97 3.83
N ALA A 127 -5.98 13.02 4.53
CA ALA A 127 -7.23 12.97 5.29
C ALA A 127 -8.46 12.69 4.39
N GLY A 128 -8.52 13.31 3.20
CA GLY A 128 -9.55 13.01 2.19
C GLY A 128 -9.41 11.60 1.63
N GLY A 129 -8.19 11.17 1.30
CA GLY A 129 -7.87 9.87 0.72
C GLY A 129 -8.32 8.69 1.58
N ALA A 130 -8.17 8.78 2.90
CA ALA A 130 -8.51 7.71 3.85
C ALA A 130 -9.92 7.12 3.68
N ALA A 131 -10.88 7.93 3.27
CA ALA A 131 -12.26 7.50 3.06
C ALA A 131 -12.47 6.72 1.75
N LEU A 132 -11.66 6.99 0.72
CA LEU A 132 -11.95 6.58 -0.65
C LEU A 132 -11.98 5.06 -0.80
N LEU A 133 -10.96 4.37 -0.32
CA LEU A 133 -10.86 2.93 -0.42
C LEU A 133 -11.77 2.20 0.57
N SER A 134 -11.73 2.58 1.86
CA SER A 134 -12.45 1.87 2.92
C SER A 134 -13.97 2.03 2.80
N THR A 135 -14.45 3.25 2.54
CA THR A 135 -15.88 3.51 2.34
C THR A 135 -16.40 2.89 1.03
N ALA A 136 -15.57 2.86 -0.03
CA ALA A 136 -15.93 2.18 -1.27
C ALA A 136 -16.16 0.68 -1.06
N GLN A 137 -15.23 -0.02 -0.40
CA GLN A 137 -15.35 -1.44 -0.10
C GLN A 137 -16.62 -1.78 0.72
N ALA A 138 -16.88 -1.00 1.78
CA ALA A 138 -18.06 -1.17 2.60
C ALA A 138 -19.36 -0.92 1.81
N THR A 139 -19.34 0.08 0.93
CA THR A 139 -20.47 0.43 0.07
C THR A 139 -20.82 -0.69 -0.91
N LEU A 140 -19.83 -1.29 -1.56
CA LEU A 140 -20.02 -2.40 -2.50
C LEU A 140 -20.72 -3.59 -1.82
N ARG A 141 -20.36 -3.90 -0.57
CA ARG A 141 -20.99 -4.98 0.21
C ARG A 141 -22.46 -4.74 0.53
N GLN A 142 -22.88 -3.48 0.60
CA GLN A 142 -24.26 -3.13 0.90
C GLN A 142 -25.14 -3.02 -0.37
N ILE A 143 -24.57 -2.58 -1.48
CA ILE A 143 -25.31 -2.33 -2.72
C ILE A 143 -25.52 -3.60 -3.53
N PHE A 144 -24.52 -4.50 -3.55
CA PHE A 144 -24.58 -5.71 -4.36
C PHE A 144 -25.03 -6.92 -3.55
N PRO A 145 -25.90 -7.78 -4.11
CA PRO A 145 -26.34 -9.02 -3.48
C PRO A 145 -25.15 -9.96 -3.25
N ARG A 146 -25.26 -10.85 -2.25
CA ARG A 146 -24.18 -11.77 -1.86
C ARG A 146 -23.66 -12.61 -3.03
N GLU A 147 -24.54 -12.97 -3.95
CA GLU A 147 -24.25 -13.78 -5.13
C GLU A 147 -23.30 -13.08 -6.12
N GLU A 148 -23.31 -11.76 -6.16
CA GLU A 148 -22.50 -10.96 -7.10
C GLU A 148 -21.24 -10.38 -6.44
N GLN A 149 -21.13 -10.45 -5.12
CA GLN A 149 -20.04 -9.79 -4.37
C GLN A 149 -18.65 -10.28 -4.78
N GLY A 150 -18.48 -11.56 -5.11
CA GLY A 150 -17.21 -12.10 -5.57
C GLY A 150 -16.71 -11.42 -6.86
N MET A 151 -17.58 -11.28 -7.85
CA MET A 151 -17.25 -10.63 -9.12
C MET A 151 -17.01 -9.12 -8.95
N VAL A 152 -17.89 -8.44 -8.22
CA VAL A 152 -17.78 -7.00 -7.98
C VAL A 152 -16.51 -6.66 -7.22
N GLN A 153 -16.16 -7.46 -6.21
CA GLN A 153 -14.94 -7.30 -5.46
C GLN A 153 -13.69 -7.51 -6.33
N ALA A 154 -13.73 -8.50 -7.23
CA ALA A 154 -12.64 -8.75 -8.15
C ALA A 154 -12.43 -7.60 -9.15
N ILE A 155 -13.52 -7.04 -9.70
CA ILE A 155 -13.45 -5.86 -10.59
C ILE A 155 -12.90 -4.65 -9.84
N PHE A 156 -13.34 -4.42 -8.60
CA PHE A 156 -12.86 -3.34 -7.76
C PHE A 156 -11.35 -3.50 -7.45
N MET A 157 -10.94 -4.72 -7.09
CA MET A 157 -9.53 -5.03 -6.80
C MET A 157 -8.64 -4.93 -8.03
N LEU A 158 -9.15 -5.26 -9.23
CA LEU A 158 -8.40 -5.07 -10.47
C LEU A 158 -7.91 -3.61 -10.59
N GLY A 159 -8.80 -2.64 -10.39
CA GLY A 159 -8.44 -1.22 -10.43
C GLY A 159 -7.36 -0.86 -9.41
N ILE A 160 -7.53 -1.29 -8.15
CA ILE A 160 -6.60 -0.99 -7.04
C ILE A 160 -5.21 -1.59 -7.25
N ILE A 161 -5.13 -2.80 -7.81
CA ILE A 161 -3.86 -3.52 -7.97
C ILE A 161 -3.09 -3.02 -9.19
N VAL A 162 -3.79 -2.60 -10.24
CA VAL A 162 -3.17 -2.04 -11.45
C VAL A 162 -2.63 -0.62 -11.19
N ALA A 163 -3.30 0.15 -10.34
CA ALA A 163 -2.91 1.53 -10.05
C ALA A 163 -1.45 1.71 -9.57
N PRO A 164 -0.93 0.93 -8.59
CA PRO A 164 0.47 1.05 -8.15
C PRO A 164 1.50 0.74 -9.24
N THR A 165 1.12 -0.11 -10.20
CA THR A 165 1.99 -0.48 -11.32
C THR A 165 2.03 0.62 -12.39
N LEU A 166 0.90 1.31 -12.59
CA LEU A 166 0.82 2.43 -13.53
C LEU A 166 1.46 3.70 -12.97
N GLY A 167 1.46 3.89 -11.63
CA GLY A 167 1.96 5.10 -10.98
C GLY A 167 3.38 5.50 -11.43
N PRO A 168 4.40 4.64 -11.25
CA PRO A 168 5.76 4.97 -11.65
C PRO A 168 5.90 5.23 -13.15
N THR A 169 5.19 4.48 -14.00
CA THR A 169 5.24 4.65 -15.45
C THR A 169 4.63 5.97 -15.89
N LEU A 170 3.45 6.31 -15.36
CA LEU A 170 2.79 7.60 -15.64
C LEU A 170 3.56 8.76 -15.03
N GLY A 171 4.04 8.61 -13.79
CA GLY A 171 4.82 9.64 -13.11
C GLY A 171 6.12 9.96 -13.84
N GLY A 172 6.86 8.92 -14.27
CA GLY A 172 8.06 9.09 -15.07
C GLY A 172 7.76 9.80 -16.41
N TRP A 173 6.75 9.35 -17.15
CA TRP A 173 6.36 9.99 -18.40
C TRP A 173 5.94 11.45 -18.21
N ILE A 174 5.18 11.76 -17.14
CA ILE A 174 4.76 13.13 -16.82
C ILE A 174 5.98 14.00 -16.47
N THR A 175 6.89 13.52 -15.62
CA THR A 175 8.07 14.30 -15.22
C THR A 175 9.07 14.51 -16.36
N ASP A 176 9.18 13.54 -17.27
CA ASP A 176 10.07 13.63 -18.43
C ASP A 176 9.55 14.59 -19.52
N ASN A 177 8.22 14.69 -19.69
CA ASN A 177 7.61 15.45 -20.78
C ASN A 177 6.94 16.76 -20.31
N TYR A 178 6.61 16.87 -19.03
CA TYR A 178 5.94 18.01 -18.40
C TYR A 178 6.65 18.36 -17.09
N THR A 179 5.92 19.02 -16.16
CA THR A 179 6.39 19.34 -14.82
C THR A 179 5.75 18.41 -13.78
N TRP A 180 6.42 18.23 -12.63
CA TRP A 180 5.93 17.41 -11.51
C TRP A 180 4.51 17.80 -11.03
N ASN A 181 4.09 19.05 -11.23
CA ASN A 181 2.77 19.56 -10.87
C ASN A 181 1.63 18.74 -11.49
N TRP A 182 1.84 18.21 -12.70
CA TRP A 182 0.85 17.40 -13.41
C TRP A 182 0.57 16.07 -12.75
N CYS A 183 1.50 15.55 -11.92
CA CYS A 183 1.25 14.37 -11.09
C CYS A 183 0.10 14.58 -10.11
N PHE A 184 -0.15 15.83 -9.71
CA PHE A 184 -1.28 16.20 -8.87
C PHE A 184 -2.51 16.58 -9.71
N PHE A 185 -2.34 17.32 -10.81
CA PHE A 185 -3.46 17.78 -11.64
C PHE A 185 -4.22 16.64 -12.31
N ILE A 186 -3.60 15.48 -12.56
CA ILE A 186 -4.26 14.29 -13.13
C ILE A 186 -5.40 13.80 -12.23
N ASN A 187 -5.31 14.00 -10.92
CA ASN A 187 -6.34 13.62 -9.96
C ASN A 187 -7.62 14.46 -10.10
N VAL A 188 -7.51 15.70 -10.58
CA VAL A 188 -8.64 16.64 -10.63
C VAL A 188 -9.75 16.15 -11.57
N PRO A 189 -9.50 15.84 -12.86
CA PRO A 189 -10.56 15.35 -13.76
C PRO A 189 -11.12 14.00 -13.33
N ILE A 190 -10.26 13.08 -12.86
CA ILE A 190 -10.68 11.75 -12.37
C ILE A 190 -11.57 11.89 -11.13
N GLY A 191 -11.17 12.75 -10.21
CA GLY A 191 -11.93 13.02 -8.99
C GLY A 191 -13.26 13.72 -9.25
N ILE A 192 -13.33 14.69 -10.17
CA ILE A 192 -14.60 15.32 -10.57
C ILE A 192 -15.57 14.29 -11.13
N LEU A 193 -15.10 13.38 -11.98
CA LEU A 193 -15.93 12.27 -12.49
C LEU A 193 -16.43 11.38 -11.37
N SER A 194 -15.53 10.96 -10.47
CA SER A 194 -15.87 10.15 -9.31
C SER A 194 -16.88 10.86 -8.40
N MET A 195 -16.65 12.14 -8.08
CA MET A 195 -17.54 12.95 -7.25
C MET A 195 -18.93 13.07 -7.88
N PHE A 196 -19.01 13.32 -9.19
CA PHE A 196 -20.27 13.36 -9.92
C PHE A 196 -21.03 12.04 -9.83
N LEU A 197 -20.38 10.92 -10.10
CA LEU A 197 -21.01 9.59 -10.03
C LEU A 197 -21.49 9.24 -8.62
N VAL A 198 -20.65 9.48 -7.61
CA VAL A 198 -20.99 9.16 -6.21
C VAL A 198 -22.09 10.09 -5.69
N SER A 199 -21.98 11.40 -5.91
CA SER A 199 -22.97 12.35 -5.38
C SER A 199 -24.34 12.20 -6.03
N THR A 200 -24.40 11.79 -7.31
CA THR A 200 -25.65 11.67 -8.07
C THR A 200 -26.34 10.33 -7.82
N PHE A 201 -25.59 9.23 -7.83
CA PHE A 201 -26.18 7.89 -7.86
C PHE A 201 -26.13 7.13 -6.53
N LEU A 202 -25.20 7.45 -5.63
CA LEU A 202 -25.17 6.83 -4.31
C LEU A 202 -26.21 7.51 -3.42
N GLN A 203 -27.10 6.74 -2.81
CA GLN A 203 -28.08 7.21 -1.83
C GLN A 203 -27.96 6.38 -0.55
N ASP A 204 -27.99 7.06 0.58
CA ASP A 204 -28.01 6.38 1.88
C ASP A 204 -29.42 5.88 2.19
N PRO A 205 -29.58 4.63 2.67
CA PRO A 205 -30.86 4.15 3.15
C PRO A 205 -31.40 5.03 4.29
N PRO A 206 -32.72 5.28 4.35
CA PRO A 206 -33.31 6.11 5.40
C PRO A 206 -33.02 5.64 6.84
N ASP A 207 -32.84 4.32 7.01
CA ASP A 207 -32.54 3.70 8.30
C ASP A 207 -31.10 3.93 8.77
N GLN A 208 -30.21 4.33 7.86
CA GLN A 208 -28.81 4.68 8.15
C GLN A 208 -28.59 6.20 8.21
N GLN A 209 -29.64 6.97 8.47
CA GLN A 209 -29.50 8.40 8.63
C GLN A 209 -28.57 8.73 9.80
N ALA A 210 -27.78 9.79 9.59
CA ALA A 210 -26.75 10.27 10.49
C ALA A 210 -27.14 10.23 11.98
N HIS A 211 -26.53 9.33 12.73
CA HIS A 211 -26.71 9.28 14.18
C HIS A 211 -25.78 10.33 14.80
N ARG A 212 -26.37 11.34 15.47
CA ARG A 212 -25.61 12.38 16.18
C ARG A 212 -25.06 11.86 17.52
N ASN A 213 -24.25 10.80 17.44
CA ASN A 213 -23.54 10.30 18.61
C ASN A 213 -22.49 11.31 19.08
N PRO A 214 -22.21 11.41 20.39
CA PRO A 214 -21.14 12.26 20.90
C PRO A 214 -19.78 11.82 20.32
N VAL A 215 -18.89 12.79 20.12
CA VAL A 215 -17.55 12.52 19.57
C VAL A 215 -16.64 12.00 20.68
N ASP A 216 -15.98 10.88 20.44
CA ASP A 216 -14.98 10.33 21.35
C ASP A 216 -13.61 11.02 21.13
N TRP A 217 -13.43 12.19 21.74
CA TRP A 217 -12.20 12.96 21.64
C TRP A 217 -10.98 12.24 22.25
N ILE A 218 -11.21 11.40 23.27
CA ILE A 218 -10.14 10.63 23.91
C ILE A 218 -9.66 9.53 22.96
N GLY A 219 -10.59 8.77 22.37
CA GLY A 219 -10.27 7.77 21.36
C GLY A 219 -9.54 8.35 20.17
N ILE A 220 -10.00 9.51 19.64
CA ILE A 220 -9.34 10.22 18.53
C ILE A 220 -7.91 10.65 18.93
N GLY A 221 -7.71 11.21 20.12
CA GLY A 221 -6.41 11.63 20.60
C GLY A 221 -5.42 10.46 20.73
N LEU A 222 -5.87 9.36 21.35
CA LEU A 222 -5.07 8.14 21.53
C LEU A 222 -4.75 7.47 20.19
N LEU A 223 -5.71 7.43 19.26
CA LEU A 223 -5.51 6.92 17.90
C LEU A 223 -4.47 7.75 17.15
N THR A 224 -4.62 9.08 17.16
CA THR A 224 -3.71 9.99 16.45
C THR A 224 -2.29 9.88 16.98
N ALA A 225 -2.11 9.92 18.30
CA ALA A 225 -0.79 9.80 18.90
C ALA A 225 -0.21 8.38 18.76
N GLY A 226 -1.05 7.34 18.89
CA GLY A 226 -0.64 5.95 18.83
C GLY A 226 -0.29 5.51 17.41
N VAL A 227 -1.26 5.56 16.51
CA VAL A 227 -1.08 5.10 15.12
C VAL A 227 -0.20 6.06 14.33
N GLY A 228 -0.39 7.38 14.53
CA GLY A 228 0.43 8.40 13.89
C GLY A 228 1.89 8.34 14.34
N GLY A 229 2.14 8.18 15.65
CA GLY A 229 3.49 8.00 16.17
C GLY A 229 4.15 6.71 15.67
N LEU A 230 3.41 5.59 15.61
CA LEU A 230 3.91 4.34 15.04
C LEU A 230 4.28 4.50 13.56
N GLN A 231 3.41 5.13 12.79
CA GLN A 231 3.65 5.34 11.36
C GLN A 231 4.89 6.21 11.12
N TYR A 232 5.06 7.28 11.90
CA TYR A 232 6.24 8.13 11.83
C TYR A 232 7.54 7.36 12.15
N VAL A 233 7.51 6.54 13.20
CA VAL A 233 8.66 5.69 13.58
C VAL A 233 9.01 4.69 12.47
N LEU A 234 8.01 4.10 11.81
CA LEU A 234 8.24 3.16 10.71
C LEU A 234 8.76 3.85 9.44
N GLU A 235 8.32 5.08 9.15
CA GLU A 235 8.72 5.82 7.96
C GLU A 235 10.13 6.41 8.08
N GLU A 236 10.41 7.06 9.22
CA GLU A 236 11.63 7.82 9.43
C GLU A 236 12.72 7.03 10.19
N GLY A 237 12.36 5.91 10.81
CA GLY A 237 13.27 5.17 11.68
C GLY A 237 14.56 4.73 10.98
N ASN A 238 14.46 4.29 9.71
CA ASN A 238 15.64 3.85 8.97
C ASN A 238 16.58 5.01 8.60
N ALA A 239 16.04 6.19 8.31
CA ALA A 239 16.84 7.39 7.99
C ALA A 239 17.51 8.00 9.24
N LYS A 240 16.99 7.72 10.44
CA LYS A 240 17.46 8.26 11.73
C LYS A 240 18.08 7.22 12.64
N ASP A 241 18.62 6.14 12.08
CA ASP A 241 19.28 5.06 12.84
C ASP A 241 18.43 4.46 13.98
N TRP A 242 17.08 4.45 13.79
CA TRP A 242 16.12 3.84 14.70
C TRP A 242 16.21 4.39 16.14
N PHE A 243 16.39 3.52 17.13
CA PHE A 243 16.36 3.86 18.55
C PHE A 243 17.62 4.58 19.06
N ASP A 244 18.61 4.79 18.21
CA ASP A 244 19.75 5.66 18.52
C ASP A 244 19.35 7.14 18.45
N ASP A 245 18.33 7.49 17.65
CA ASP A 245 17.70 8.80 17.68
C ASP A 245 16.70 8.91 18.84
N MET A 246 16.94 9.92 19.70
CA MET A 246 16.12 10.15 20.90
C MET A 246 14.66 10.52 20.57
N LEU A 247 14.38 11.16 19.42
CA LEU A 247 13.02 11.48 18.98
C LEU A 247 12.27 10.20 18.58
N ILE A 248 12.90 9.34 17.79
CA ILE A 248 12.32 8.05 17.38
C ILE A 248 12.02 7.17 18.59
N LEU A 249 12.96 7.08 19.54
CA LEU A 249 12.76 6.32 20.78
C LEU A 249 11.58 6.86 21.61
N ARG A 250 11.51 8.17 21.82
CA ARG A 250 10.41 8.79 22.58
C ARG A 250 9.07 8.61 21.89
N LEU A 251 9.01 8.77 20.57
CA LEU A 251 7.80 8.57 19.79
C LEU A 251 7.36 7.10 19.79
N ALA A 252 8.30 6.15 19.71
CA ALA A 252 7.99 4.71 19.81
C ALA A 252 7.37 4.36 21.17
N ILE A 253 7.95 4.85 22.26
CA ILE A 253 7.40 4.63 23.61
C ILE A 253 6.03 5.30 23.76
N LEU A 254 5.88 6.55 23.35
CA LEU A 254 4.61 7.29 23.41
C LEU A 254 3.54 6.57 22.58
N SER A 255 3.88 6.16 21.35
CA SER A 255 2.99 5.41 20.47
C SER A 255 2.53 4.10 21.12
N GLY A 256 3.45 3.33 21.70
CA GLY A 256 3.11 2.08 22.39
C GLY A 256 2.15 2.31 23.55
N ILE A 257 2.40 3.30 24.39
CA ILE A 257 1.50 3.68 25.50
C ILE A 257 0.13 4.11 24.98
N CYS A 258 0.09 4.96 23.94
CA CYS A 258 -1.17 5.43 23.36
C CYS A 258 -1.97 4.29 22.69
N LEU A 259 -1.33 3.35 22.00
CA LEU A 259 -1.99 2.20 21.40
C LEU A 259 -2.60 1.26 22.46
N ILE A 260 -1.85 0.97 23.53
CA ILE A 260 -2.38 0.18 24.65
C ILE A 260 -3.55 0.93 25.33
N GLY A 261 -3.37 2.22 25.59
CA GLY A 261 -4.41 3.08 26.13
C GLY A 261 -5.65 3.15 25.25
N MET A 262 -5.48 3.21 23.92
CA MET A 262 -6.56 3.20 22.94
C MET A 262 -7.36 1.90 23.01
N VAL A 263 -6.70 0.74 22.96
CA VAL A 263 -7.39 -0.55 23.06
C VAL A 263 -8.17 -0.66 24.38
N TRP A 264 -7.57 -0.25 25.49
CA TRP A 264 -8.23 -0.24 26.79
C TRP A 264 -9.43 0.70 26.84
N TRP A 265 -9.30 1.92 26.29
CA TRP A 265 -10.37 2.92 26.23
C TRP A 265 -11.54 2.48 25.36
N GLU A 266 -11.26 2.00 24.16
CA GLU A 266 -12.28 1.58 23.18
C GLU A 266 -13.04 0.31 23.61
N LEU A 267 -12.39 -0.58 24.36
CA LEU A 267 -13.04 -1.75 24.96
C LEU A 267 -13.78 -1.43 26.27
N SER A 268 -13.54 -0.28 26.89
CA SER A 268 -14.15 0.12 28.15
C SER A 268 -15.68 0.24 28.01
N LYS A 269 -16.39 -0.19 29.05
CA LYS A 269 -17.85 0.00 29.17
C LYS A 269 -18.27 1.48 29.28
N ARG A 270 -17.33 2.37 29.63
CA ARG A 270 -17.56 3.81 29.71
C ARG A 270 -17.72 4.45 28.34
N ASN A 271 -17.01 3.93 27.34
CA ASN A 271 -17.10 4.40 25.95
C ASN A 271 -18.28 3.70 25.25
N LYS A 272 -19.39 4.43 25.08
CA LYS A 272 -20.59 3.93 24.40
C LYS A 272 -20.53 4.08 22.87
N HIS A 273 -19.68 4.98 22.38
CA HIS A 273 -19.57 5.33 20.97
C HIS A 273 -18.11 5.36 20.53
N PRO A 274 -17.44 4.18 20.51
CA PRO A 274 -16.03 4.08 20.16
C PRO A 274 -15.78 4.56 18.73
N VAL A 275 -14.64 5.23 18.52
CA VAL A 275 -14.17 5.63 17.18
C VAL A 275 -13.77 4.39 16.39
N VAL A 276 -13.08 3.47 17.06
CA VAL A 276 -12.67 2.18 16.49
C VAL A 276 -13.29 1.06 17.31
N ASN A 277 -14.24 0.36 16.74
CA ASN A 277 -14.91 -0.72 17.45
C ASN A 277 -14.11 -2.03 17.39
N PHE A 278 -13.19 -2.22 18.33
CA PHE A 278 -12.42 -3.47 18.44
C PHE A 278 -13.27 -4.69 18.83
N ARG A 279 -14.52 -4.51 19.26
CA ARG A 279 -15.39 -5.65 19.58
C ARG A 279 -15.72 -6.48 18.34
N VAL A 280 -15.63 -5.90 17.14
CA VAL A 280 -15.77 -6.61 15.86
C VAL A 280 -14.71 -7.71 15.72
N LEU A 281 -13.53 -7.55 16.35
CA LEU A 281 -12.45 -8.55 16.38
C LEU A 281 -12.79 -9.80 17.21
N HIS A 282 -13.91 -9.79 17.96
CA HIS A 282 -14.39 -11.02 18.61
C HIS A 282 -14.78 -12.10 17.59
N ASN A 283 -15.08 -11.68 16.36
CA ASN A 283 -15.27 -12.58 15.23
C ASN A 283 -13.90 -13.18 14.81
N ARG A 284 -13.71 -14.48 15.07
CA ARG A 284 -12.46 -15.19 14.79
C ARG A 284 -12.07 -15.13 13.31
N THR A 285 -13.05 -15.22 12.43
CA THR A 285 -12.81 -15.16 10.97
C THR A 285 -12.28 -13.81 10.54
N LEU A 286 -12.83 -12.71 11.08
CA LEU A 286 -12.32 -11.36 10.81
C LEU A 286 -10.91 -11.19 11.38
N SER A 287 -10.65 -11.64 12.61
CA SER A 287 -9.34 -11.52 13.25
C SER A 287 -8.25 -12.29 12.49
N ALA A 288 -8.54 -13.52 12.05
CA ALA A 288 -7.64 -14.29 11.19
C ALA A 288 -7.39 -13.58 9.84
N SER A 289 -8.45 -13.02 9.24
CA SER A 289 -8.33 -12.26 8.00
C SER A 289 -7.49 -10.99 8.17
N ILE A 290 -7.61 -10.27 9.28
CA ILE A 290 -6.79 -9.09 9.60
C ILE A 290 -5.31 -9.47 9.70
N PHE A 291 -4.99 -10.58 10.35
CA PHE A 291 -3.62 -11.07 10.43
C PHE A 291 -3.06 -11.41 9.04
N LEU A 292 -3.87 -12.04 8.18
CA LEU A 292 -3.52 -12.28 6.78
C LEU A 292 -3.34 -10.96 6.00
N PHE A 293 -4.14 -9.92 6.28
CA PHE A 293 -3.98 -8.61 5.64
C PHE A 293 -2.72 -7.86 6.08
N VAL A 294 -2.28 -7.99 7.34
CA VAL A 294 -0.98 -7.47 7.77
C VAL A 294 0.15 -8.11 6.95
N SER A 295 0.13 -9.44 6.83
CA SER A 295 1.14 -10.19 6.08
C SER A 295 1.08 -9.90 4.58
N LEU A 296 -0.13 -9.76 4.03
CA LEU A 296 -0.33 -9.36 2.65
C LEU A 296 0.21 -7.95 2.38
N GLY A 297 -0.03 -7.00 3.30
CA GLY A 297 0.53 -5.66 3.27
C GLY A 297 2.05 -5.70 3.27
N PHE A 298 2.64 -6.45 4.19
CA PHE A 298 4.09 -6.68 4.26
C PHE A 298 4.67 -7.13 2.92
N GLY A 299 4.12 -8.18 2.31
CA GLY A 299 4.64 -8.73 1.05
C GLY A 299 4.34 -7.85 -0.17
N LEU A 300 3.17 -7.21 -0.21
CA LEU A 300 2.78 -6.35 -1.32
C LEU A 300 3.64 -5.09 -1.38
N TYR A 301 3.60 -4.28 -0.30
CA TYR A 301 4.31 -2.99 -0.28
C TYR A 301 5.81 -3.16 -0.15
N GLY A 302 6.27 -4.15 0.63
CA GLY A 302 7.68 -4.51 0.67
C GLY A 302 8.21 -4.94 -0.69
N GLY A 303 7.47 -5.73 -1.44
CA GLY A 303 7.85 -6.14 -2.79
C GLY A 303 7.80 -5.00 -3.83
N VAL A 304 6.85 -4.07 -3.70
CA VAL A 304 6.80 -2.86 -4.55
C VAL A 304 7.96 -1.92 -4.24
N PHE A 305 8.42 -1.88 -3.00
CA PHE A 305 9.59 -1.09 -2.58
C PHE A 305 10.92 -1.74 -2.99
N LEU A 306 11.10 -3.03 -2.70
CA LEU A 306 12.36 -3.73 -2.96
C LEU A 306 12.67 -3.86 -4.45
N PHE A 307 11.66 -4.12 -5.28
CA PHE A 307 11.88 -4.44 -6.68
C PHE A 307 12.51 -3.29 -7.48
N PRO A 308 12.02 -2.03 -7.41
CA PRO A 308 12.68 -0.92 -8.09
C PRO A 308 14.10 -0.66 -7.60
N MET A 309 14.36 -0.79 -6.30
CA MET A 309 15.71 -0.65 -5.74
C MET A 309 16.65 -1.72 -6.30
N PHE A 310 16.20 -2.96 -6.39
CA PHE A 310 16.93 -4.07 -6.99
C PHE A 310 17.16 -3.85 -8.49
N ALA A 311 16.10 -3.56 -9.24
CA ALA A 311 16.17 -3.44 -10.69
C ALA A 311 17.06 -2.27 -11.15
N GLN A 312 16.93 -1.10 -10.50
CA GLN A 312 17.73 0.08 -10.86
C GLN A 312 19.12 0.02 -10.26
N GLY A 313 19.29 -0.44 -9.01
CA GLY A 313 20.58 -0.45 -8.32
C GLY A 313 21.50 -1.60 -8.75
N ILE A 314 20.95 -2.77 -9.07
CA ILE A 314 21.73 -3.99 -9.37
C ILE A 314 21.71 -4.34 -10.86
N LEU A 315 20.53 -4.35 -11.48
CA LEU A 315 20.37 -4.71 -12.89
C LEU A 315 20.54 -3.51 -13.83
N HIS A 316 20.67 -2.29 -13.26
CA HIS A 316 20.81 -1.04 -14.01
C HIS A 316 19.67 -0.74 -14.99
N PHE A 317 18.45 -1.19 -14.64
CA PHE A 317 17.26 -0.84 -15.40
C PHE A 317 16.94 0.65 -15.26
N THR A 318 16.50 1.26 -16.32
CA THR A 318 15.90 2.58 -16.27
C THR A 318 14.59 2.55 -15.48
N PRO A 319 14.10 3.68 -14.94
CA PRO A 319 12.79 3.76 -14.29
C PRO A 319 11.65 3.24 -15.17
N THR A 320 11.69 3.54 -16.47
CA THR A 320 10.71 3.06 -17.47
C THR A 320 10.76 1.54 -17.63
N GLU A 321 11.94 0.95 -17.78
CA GLU A 321 12.13 -0.51 -17.88
C GLU A 321 11.67 -1.21 -16.60
N THR A 322 11.97 -0.62 -15.44
CA THR A 322 11.50 -1.12 -14.14
C THR A 322 9.95 -1.17 -14.08
N GLY A 323 9.30 -0.10 -14.50
CA GLY A 323 7.83 -0.03 -14.57
C GLY A 323 7.24 -1.06 -15.54
N LEU A 324 7.83 -1.17 -16.74
CA LEU A 324 7.43 -2.14 -17.76
C LEU A 324 7.63 -3.59 -17.30
N ALA A 325 8.68 -3.88 -16.54
CA ALA A 325 8.90 -5.21 -15.97
C ALA A 325 7.84 -5.57 -14.91
N MET A 326 7.33 -4.60 -14.15
CA MET A 326 6.27 -4.81 -13.15
C MET A 326 4.87 -4.99 -13.76
N LEU A 327 4.62 -4.41 -14.93
CA LEU A 327 3.29 -4.34 -15.53
C LEU A 327 2.65 -5.72 -15.77
N PRO A 328 3.36 -6.75 -16.32
CA PRO A 328 2.79 -8.09 -16.48
C PRO A 328 2.37 -8.72 -15.15
N GLY A 329 3.15 -8.48 -14.07
CA GLY A 329 2.80 -8.93 -12.72
C GLY A 329 1.53 -8.29 -12.18
N GLY A 330 1.34 -6.98 -12.37
CA GLY A 330 0.12 -6.26 -12.04
C GLY A 330 -1.11 -6.80 -12.79
N LEU A 331 -0.98 -7.00 -14.11
CA LEU A 331 -2.04 -7.59 -14.93
C LEU A 331 -2.37 -9.03 -14.50
N ALA A 332 -1.37 -9.84 -14.17
CA ALA A 332 -1.56 -11.19 -13.66
C ALA A 332 -2.31 -11.20 -12.32
N THR A 333 -2.05 -10.22 -11.45
CA THR A 333 -2.79 -10.07 -10.18
C THR A 333 -4.27 -9.76 -10.45
N GLY A 334 -4.54 -8.85 -11.38
CA GLY A 334 -5.90 -8.54 -11.78
C GLY A 334 -6.63 -9.74 -12.41
N ALA A 335 -5.96 -10.44 -13.32
CA ALA A 335 -6.53 -11.64 -13.97
C ALA A 335 -6.85 -12.73 -12.95
N SER A 336 -5.92 -13.03 -12.02
CA SER A 336 -6.16 -14.04 -10.99
C SER A 336 -7.23 -13.62 -9.98
N ALA A 337 -7.32 -12.32 -9.65
CA ALA A 337 -8.40 -11.79 -8.81
C ALA A 337 -9.77 -11.97 -9.46
N LEU A 338 -9.90 -11.73 -10.78
CA LEU A 338 -11.13 -11.99 -11.54
C LEU A 338 -11.50 -13.47 -11.56
N VAL A 339 -10.53 -14.35 -11.80
CA VAL A 339 -10.75 -15.81 -11.75
C VAL A 339 -11.24 -16.23 -10.37
N CYS A 340 -10.59 -15.77 -9.30
CA CYS A 340 -11.04 -16.03 -7.92
C CYS A 340 -12.45 -15.47 -7.67
N GLY A 341 -12.73 -14.25 -8.14
CA GLY A 341 -14.05 -13.66 -8.05
C GLY A 341 -15.13 -14.50 -8.71
N PHE A 342 -14.84 -15.03 -9.90
CA PHE A 342 -15.75 -15.95 -10.61
C PHE A 342 -15.94 -17.27 -9.86
N LEU A 343 -14.85 -17.89 -9.36
CA LEU A 343 -14.91 -19.15 -8.61
C LEU A 343 -15.67 -19.02 -7.27
N LEU A 344 -15.62 -17.85 -6.66
CA LEU A 344 -16.30 -17.56 -5.39
C LEU A 344 -17.71 -16.98 -5.57
N ASN A 345 -18.14 -16.75 -6.80
CA ASN A 345 -19.44 -16.15 -7.12
C ASN A 345 -20.58 -17.16 -7.03
N GLY A 346 -21.80 -16.66 -6.71
CA GLY A 346 -23.03 -17.45 -6.72
C GLY A 346 -23.40 -18.07 -5.36
N LYS A 347 -24.53 -18.78 -5.35
CA LYS A 347 -25.07 -19.43 -4.13
C LYS A 347 -24.26 -20.64 -3.68
N LYS A 348 -23.56 -21.29 -4.61
CA LYS A 348 -22.64 -22.42 -4.34
C LYS A 348 -21.32 -22.07 -5.01
N PRO A 349 -20.33 -21.58 -4.24
CA PRO A 349 -19.00 -21.32 -4.78
C PRO A 349 -18.40 -22.58 -5.43
N LEU A 350 -17.70 -22.40 -6.55
CA LEU A 350 -17.04 -23.51 -7.26
C LEU A 350 -15.75 -23.96 -6.54
N ALA A 351 -15.18 -23.09 -5.71
CA ALA A 351 -13.94 -23.38 -4.95
C ALA A 351 -14.07 -22.92 -3.50
N ASP A 352 -13.40 -23.62 -2.60
CA ASP A 352 -13.25 -23.19 -1.21
C ASP A 352 -12.26 -22.01 -1.14
N PRO A 353 -12.61 -20.88 -0.48
CA PRO A 353 -11.70 -19.74 -0.30
C PRO A 353 -10.35 -20.14 0.32
N ARG A 354 -10.33 -21.12 1.24
CA ARG A 354 -9.09 -21.58 1.90
C ARG A 354 -8.12 -22.21 0.91
N VAL A 355 -8.61 -23.00 -0.03
CA VAL A 355 -7.79 -23.62 -1.09
C VAL A 355 -7.17 -22.54 -1.97
N LEU A 356 -7.96 -21.52 -2.36
CA LEU A 356 -7.46 -20.40 -3.18
C LEU A 356 -6.39 -19.59 -2.43
N ILE A 357 -6.57 -19.34 -1.13
CA ILE A 357 -5.58 -18.65 -0.28
C ILE A 357 -4.30 -19.49 -0.19
N ALA A 358 -4.41 -20.79 0.05
CA ALA A 358 -3.26 -21.69 0.12
C ALA A 358 -2.47 -21.72 -1.20
N MET A 359 -3.17 -21.82 -2.34
CA MET A 359 -2.55 -21.73 -3.66
C MET A 359 -1.87 -20.35 -3.87
N GLY A 360 -2.52 -19.27 -3.43
CA GLY A 360 -1.97 -17.92 -3.49
C GLY A 360 -0.66 -17.80 -2.70
N ILE A 361 -0.61 -18.32 -1.46
CA ILE A 361 0.62 -18.36 -0.66
C ILE A 361 1.70 -19.20 -1.36
N ALA A 362 1.35 -20.37 -1.88
CA ALA A 362 2.32 -21.24 -2.56
C ALA A 362 2.93 -20.56 -3.80
N LEU A 363 2.11 -19.93 -4.65
CA LEU A 363 2.61 -19.18 -5.82
C LEU A 363 3.45 -17.98 -5.41
N PHE A 364 3.04 -17.25 -4.38
CA PHE A 364 3.80 -16.13 -3.87
C PHE A 364 5.16 -16.59 -3.32
N ALA A 365 5.18 -17.68 -2.56
CA ALA A 365 6.40 -18.29 -2.03
C ALA A 365 7.35 -18.75 -3.16
N VAL A 366 6.82 -19.40 -4.20
CA VAL A 366 7.62 -19.80 -5.39
C VAL A 366 8.23 -18.57 -6.07
N SER A 367 7.47 -17.48 -6.19
CA SER A 367 8.00 -16.22 -6.74
C SER A 367 9.13 -15.66 -5.88
N MET A 368 8.94 -15.58 -4.56
CA MET A 368 9.97 -15.07 -3.65
C MET A 368 11.22 -15.97 -3.66
N TRP A 369 11.04 -17.27 -3.74
CA TRP A 369 12.15 -18.21 -3.91
C TRP A 369 12.91 -17.95 -5.21
N LYS A 370 12.22 -17.75 -6.35
CA LYS A 370 12.85 -17.39 -7.62
C LYS A 370 13.63 -16.08 -7.53
N MET A 371 13.02 -15.04 -6.95
CA MET A 371 13.67 -13.74 -6.76
C MET A 371 14.91 -13.84 -5.86
N GLY A 372 14.86 -14.69 -4.81
CA GLY A 372 15.97 -14.93 -3.90
C GLY A 372 17.14 -15.75 -4.49
N HIS A 373 17.03 -16.21 -5.74
CA HIS A 373 18.09 -16.96 -6.45
C HIS A 373 18.50 -16.29 -7.76
N LEU A 374 18.13 -15.02 -7.95
CA LEU A 374 18.61 -14.25 -9.10
C LEU A 374 20.11 -13.94 -8.95
N THR A 375 20.74 -13.65 -10.06
CA THR A 375 22.17 -13.27 -10.13
C THR A 375 22.32 -11.88 -10.73
N THR A 376 23.50 -11.28 -10.60
CA THR A 376 23.82 -9.96 -11.18
C THR A 376 23.74 -9.90 -12.72
N VAL A 377 23.64 -11.05 -13.38
CA VAL A 377 23.48 -11.18 -14.84
C VAL A 377 22.06 -11.63 -15.23
N ALA A 378 21.12 -11.63 -14.28
CA ALA A 378 19.74 -12.01 -14.56
C ALA A 378 19.13 -11.08 -15.61
N GLY A 379 18.49 -11.68 -16.60
CA GLY A 379 17.84 -10.96 -17.68
C GLY A 379 16.42 -10.50 -17.31
N GLU A 380 15.87 -9.65 -18.15
CA GLU A 380 14.49 -9.16 -18.01
C GLU A 380 13.46 -10.30 -17.97
N GLY A 381 13.71 -11.39 -18.72
CA GLY A 381 12.83 -12.56 -18.76
C GLY A 381 12.73 -13.29 -17.43
N ASP A 382 13.85 -13.43 -16.69
CA ASP A 382 13.90 -14.11 -15.41
C ASP A 382 13.07 -13.35 -14.36
N VAL A 383 13.23 -12.03 -14.36
CA VAL A 383 12.52 -11.11 -13.47
C VAL A 383 11.03 -11.09 -13.80
N ARG A 384 10.67 -10.95 -15.08
CA ARG A 384 9.27 -10.97 -15.53
C ARG A 384 8.54 -12.25 -15.14
N ALA A 385 9.20 -13.41 -15.30
CA ALA A 385 8.62 -14.69 -14.93
C ALA A 385 8.32 -14.77 -13.41
N ALA A 386 9.23 -14.29 -12.56
CA ALA A 386 9.03 -14.24 -11.12
C ALA A 386 7.89 -13.29 -10.75
N LEU A 387 7.83 -12.08 -11.34
CA LEU A 387 6.79 -11.08 -11.09
C LEU A 387 5.41 -11.55 -11.58
N LEU A 388 5.32 -12.28 -12.69
CA LEU A 388 4.07 -12.91 -13.15
C LEU A 388 3.53 -13.89 -12.10
N VAL A 389 4.37 -14.81 -11.61
CA VAL A 389 3.98 -15.79 -10.58
C VAL A 389 3.57 -15.07 -9.29
N ARG A 390 4.31 -14.01 -8.89
CA ARG A 390 3.94 -13.16 -7.75
C ARG A 390 2.56 -12.56 -7.93
N GLY A 391 2.30 -12.03 -9.12
CA GLY A 391 1.03 -11.41 -9.45
C GLY A 391 -0.14 -12.40 -9.31
N PHE A 392 -0.03 -13.58 -9.91
CA PHE A 392 -1.05 -14.63 -9.74
C PHE A 392 -1.28 -14.98 -8.27
N GLY A 393 -0.21 -15.14 -7.48
CA GLY A 393 -0.29 -15.39 -6.04
C GLY A 393 -1.04 -14.29 -5.29
N LEU A 394 -0.71 -13.02 -5.53
CA LEU A 394 -1.35 -11.88 -4.87
C LEU A 394 -2.85 -11.79 -5.17
N GLY A 395 -3.27 -11.98 -6.41
CA GLY A 395 -4.70 -11.94 -6.75
C GLY A 395 -5.50 -13.09 -6.10
N MET A 396 -4.88 -14.28 -5.98
CA MET A 396 -5.45 -15.41 -5.25
C MET A 396 -5.49 -15.21 -3.73
N LEU A 397 -4.74 -14.26 -3.19
CA LEU A 397 -4.80 -13.89 -1.78
C LEU A 397 -5.85 -12.80 -1.54
N PHE A 398 -5.80 -11.71 -2.29
CA PHE A 398 -6.65 -10.55 -2.06
C PHE A 398 -8.14 -10.85 -2.09
N THR A 399 -8.62 -11.45 -3.15
CA THR A 399 -10.07 -11.65 -3.37
C THR A 399 -10.68 -12.63 -2.37
N PRO A 400 -10.10 -13.83 -2.12
CA PRO A 400 -10.66 -14.75 -1.15
C PRO A 400 -10.57 -14.26 0.29
N ILE A 401 -9.45 -13.64 0.72
CA ILE A 401 -9.31 -13.10 2.08
C ILE A 401 -10.37 -12.01 2.32
N ASN A 402 -10.57 -11.08 1.36
CA ASN A 402 -11.64 -10.10 1.45
C ASN A 402 -13.02 -10.76 1.56
N ASN A 403 -13.29 -11.75 0.75
CA ASN A 403 -14.59 -12.43 0.77
C ASN A 403 -14.85 -13.09 2.13
N VAL A 404 -13.88 -13.82 2.67
CA VAL A 404 -13.96 -14.48 3.98
C VAL A 404 -14.10 -13.46 5.11
N ALA A 405 -13.32 -12.39 5.09
CA ALA A 405 -13.35 -11.34 6.12
C ALA A 405 -14.74 -10.73 6.31
N TYR A 406 -15.46 -10.52 5.20
CA TYR A 406 -16.78 -9.91 5.26
C TYR A 406 -17.94 -10.91 5.34
N ALA A 407 -17.74 -12.19 5.04
CA ALA A 407 -18.82 -13.19 4.94
C ALA A 407 -19.59 -13.40 6.25
N SER A 408 -18.91 -13.25 7.38
CA SER A 408 -19.44 -13.48 8.73
C SER A 408 -19.92 -12.20 9.44
N LEU A 409 -19.88 -11.04 8.77
CA LEU A 409 -20.22 -9.75 9.36
C LEU A 409 -21.67 -9.35 9.09
N GLU A 410 -22.25 -8.65 10.03
CA GLU A 410 -23.53 -7.96 9.84
C GLU A 410 -23.35 -6.73 8.93
N PRO A 411 -24.39 -6.33 8.17
CA PRO A 411 -24.32 -5.16 7.27
C PRO A 411 -23.84 -3.87 7.95
N GLY A 412 -24.16 -3.67 9.23
CA GLY A 412 -23.74 -2.51 10.02
C GLY A 412 -22.25 -2.53 10.42
N GLU A 413 -21.62 -3.68 10.46
CA GLU A 413 -20.21 -3.86 10.85
C GLU A 413 -19.25 -3.71 9.68
N ALA A 414 -19.75 -3.81 8.43
CA ALA A 414 -18.91 -3.81 7.23
C ALA A 414 -18.03 -2.55 7.10
N GLN A 415 -18.54 -1.37 7.50
CA GLN A 415 -17.77 -0.13 7.44
C GLN A 415 -16.61 -0.12 8.47
N GLN A 416 -16.84 -0.63 9.67
CA GLN A 416 -15.83 -0.74 10.72
C GLN A 416 -14.76 -1.76 10.34
N ALA A 417 -15.17 -2.91 9.85
CA ALA A 417 -14.26 -3.93 9.35
C ALA A 417 -13.40 -3.43 8.18
N ALA A 418 -13.98 -2.68 7.23
CA ALA A 418 -13.24 -2.10 6.13
C ALA A 418 -12.12 -1.15 6.60
N GLY A 419 -12.41 -0.29 7.58
CA GLY A 419 -11.42 0.58 8.19
C GLY A 419 -10.26 -0.21 8.82
N LEU A 420 -10.57 -1.23 9.63
CA LEU A 420 -9.57 -2.07 10.28
C LEU A 420 -8.76 -2.91 9.30
N ILE A 421 -9.38 -3.50 8.28
CA ILE A 421 -8.72 -4.28 7.23
C ILE A 421 -7.72 -3.41 6.47
N ASN A 422 -8.14 -2.22 6.03
CA ASN A 422 -7.26 -1.33 5.27
C ASN A 422 -6.14 -0.77 6.14
N LEU A 423 -6.43 -0.39 7.42
CA LEU A 423 -5.40 0.01 8.38
C LEU A 423 -4.37 -1.10 8.57
N SER A 424 -4.82 -2.34 8.80
CA SER A 424 -3.93 -3.49 9.03
C SER A 424 -3.04 -3.77 7.82
N ARG A 425 -3.60 -3.70 6.61
CA ARG A 425 -2.86 -3.84 5.37
C ARG A 425 -1.81 -2.73 5.20
N GLN A 426 -2.17 -1.49 5.52
CA GLN A 426 -1.29 -0.34 5.36
C GLN A 426 -0.17 -0.34 6.41
N LEU A 427 -0.48 -0.58 7.69
CA LEU A 427 0.53 -0.74 8.73
C LEU A 427 1.45 -1.94 8.47
N GLY A 428 0.90 -3.07 8.00
CA GLY A 428 1.68 -4.21 7.55
C GLY A 428 2.64 -3.86 6.43
N GLY A 429 2.21 -3.02 5.50
CA GLY A 429 3.04 -2.48 4.42
C GLY A 429 4.16 -1.58 4.90
N SER A 430 3.86 -0.61 5.75
CA SER A 430 4.87 0.30 6.32
C SER A 430 5.89 -0.47 7.17
N PHE A 431 5.42 -1.43 7.97
CA PHE A 431 6.30 -2.34 8.71
C PHE A 431 7.18 -3.17 7.75
N GLY A 432 6.60 -3.66 6.65
CA GLY A 432 7.32 -4.41 5.62
C GLY A 432 8.43 -3.59 4.98
N ILE A 433 8.14 -2.36 4.55
CA ILE A 433 9.14 -1.44 3.97
C ILE A 433 10.25 -1.15 4.99
N ALA A 434 9.90 -0.78 6.22
CA ALA A 434 10.84 -0.43 7.27
C ALA A 434 11.79 -1.58 7.61
N VAL A 435 11.23 -2.79 7.82
CA VAL A 435 12.02 -3.98 8.14
C VAL A 435 12.92 -4.38 6.97
N LEU A 436 12.39 -4.42 5.74
CA LEU A 436 13.13 -4.86 4.57
C LEU A 436 14.23 -3.87 4.17
N ALA A 437 13.99 -2.56 4.30
CA ALA A 437 15.01 -1.55 4.06
C ALA A 437 16.21 -1.72 5.01
N ASN A 438 15.94 -1.86 6.31
CA ASN A 438 16.98 -2.10 7.32
C ASN A 438 17.66 -3.47 7.12
N TYR A 439 16.90 -4.49 6.77
CA TYR A 439 17.43 -5.83 6.50
C TYR A 439 18.43 -5.82 5.35
N VAL A 440 18.07 -5.22 4.21
CA VAL A 440 18.97 -5.07 3.05
C VAL A 440 20.23 -4.28 3.41
N ALA A 441 20.09 -3.17 4.14
CA ALA A 441 21.23 -2.34 4.54
C ALA A 441 22.23 -3.13 5.40
N LYS A 442 21.75 -3.78 6.48
CA LYS A 442 22.61 -4.56 7.40
C LYS A 442 23.22 -5.80 6.75
N HIS A 443 22.44 -6.53 5.92
CA HIS A 443 22.97 -7.72 5.24
C HIS A 443 23.96 -7.35 4.14
N ARG A 444 23.83 -6.18 3.51
CA ARG A 444 24.84 -5.68 2.58
C ARG A 444 26.19 -5.45 3.27
N GLU A 445 26.19 -4.84 4.46
CA GLU A 445 27.41 -4.67 5.26
C GLU A 445 28.01 -6.01 5.67
N PHE A 446 27.18 -6.94 6.13
CA PHE A 446 27.61 -8.29 6.50
C PHE A 446 28.24 -9.03 5.31
N HIS A 447 27.57 -9.11 4.16
CA HIS A 447 28.09 -9.75 2.97
C HIS A 447 29.33 -9.04 2.40
N GLN A 448 29.39 -7.70 2.50
CA GLN A 448 30.56 -6.96 2.10
C GLN A 448 31.77 -7.32 2.97
N ALA A 449 31.60 -7.38 4.29
CA ALA A 449 32.67 -7.77 5.21
C ALA A 449 33.15 -9.21 4.96
N ASP A 450 32.22 -10.14 4.72
CA ASP A 450 32.51 -11.53 4.39
C ASP A 450 33.28 -11.65 3.05
N LEU A 451 32.80 -11.00 2.00
CA LEU A 451 33.48 -11.00 0.69
C LEU A 451 34.88 -10.38 0.75
N VAL A 452 35.03 -9.25 1.49
CA VAL A 452 36.33 -8.60 1.67
C VAL A 452 37.29 -9.47 2.46
N SER A 453 36.82 -10.21 3.50
CA SER A 453 37.65 -11.12 4.28
C SER A 453 38.27 -12.24 3.43
N ASN A 454 37.59 -12.62 2.33
CA ASN A 454 38.04 -13.62 1.38
C ASN A 454 38.93 -13.03 0.25
N LEU A 455 39.16 -11.70 0.21
CA LEU A 455 39.98 -11.01 -0.77
C LEU A 455 41.33 -10.56 -0.15
N SER A 456 42.12 -11.52 0.32
CA SER A 456 43.43 -11.21 0.94
C SER A 456 44.48 -10.95 -0.14
N ALA A 457 45.36 -9.98 0.10
CA ALA A 457 46.55 -9.76 -0.70
C ALA A 457 47.46 -11.00 -0.62
N GLY A 458 47.96 -11.47 -1.78
CA GLY A 458 48.75 -12.70 -1.89
C GLY A 458 47.96 -13.97 -2.18
N GLN A 459 46.60 -13.91 -2.21
CA GLN A 459 45.80 -15.00 -2.75
C GLN A 459 45.89 -15.00 -4.30
N LEU A 460 46.22 -16.16 -4.87
CA LEU A 460 46.42 -16.32 -6.29
C LEU A 460 45.26 -15.79 -7.15
N MET A 461 44.01 -16.06 -6.72
CA MET A 461 42.84 -15.61 -7.47
C MET A 461 42.65 -14.10 -7.41
N THR A 462 42.82 -13.48 -6.23
CA THR A 462 42.71 -12.04 -6.03
C THR A 462 43.75 -11.29 -6.84
N ASP A 463 45.02 -11.75 -6.74
CA ASP A 463 46.14 -11.13 -7.46
C ASP A 463 45.99 -11.30 -8.96
N THR A 464 45.55 -12.47 -9.43
CA THR A 464 45.30 -12.72 -10.86
C THR A 464 44.21 -11.81 -11.40
N ARG A 465 43.08 -11.67 -10.65
CA ARG A 465 41.96 -10.78 -11.04
C ARG A 465 42.40 -9.32 -11.07
N LEU A 466 43.14 -8.87 -10.07
CA LEU A 466 43.65 -7.52 -10.00
C LEU A 466 44.62 -7.22 -11.16
N GLN A 467 45.53 -8.17 -11.49
CA GLN A 467 46.43 -8.04 -12.63
C GLN A 467 45.67 -7.98 -13.97
N MET A 468 44.63 -8.81 -14.15
CA MET A 468 43.79 -8.77 -15.36
C MET A 468 43.10 -7.40 -15.52
N LEU A 469 42.49 -6.87 -14.44
CA LEU A 469 41.88 -5.55 -14.47
C LEU A 469 42.91 -4.46 -14.76
N THR A 470 44.08 -4.48 -14.08
CA THR A 470 45.15 -3.52 -14.28
C THR A 470 45.63 -3.51 -15.73
N ARG A 471 45.90 -4.71 -16.33
CA ARG A 471 46.27 -4.84 -17.76
C ARG A 471 45.21 -4.29 -18.69
N GLY A 472 43.92 -4.51 -18.37
CA GLY A 472 42.81 -3.96 -19.14
C GLY A 472 42.77 -2.43 -19.14
N PHE A 473 43.08 -1.77 -18.01
CA PHE A 473 43.17 -0.32 -17.92
C PHE A 473 44.43 0.25 -18.59
N ILE A 474 45.57 -0.43 -18.48
CA ILE A 474 46.79 -0.05 -19.23
C ILE A 474 46.55 -0.12 -20.75
N ALA A 475 45.87 -1.16 -21.23
CA ALA A 475 45.51 -1.29 -22.65
C ALA A 475 44.57 -0.17 -23.14
N ARG A 476 43.86 0.51 -22.24
CA ARG A 476 43.02 1.69 -22.51
C ARG A 476 43.80 3.02 -22.42
N GLY A 477 45.13 2.98 -22.23
CA GLY A 477 45.98 4.15 -22.22
C GLY A 477 46.29 4.75 -20.84
N MET A 478 45.89 4.11 -19.73
CA MET A 478 46.25 4.56 -18.39
C MET A 478 47.71 4.22 -18.07
N ASN A 479 48.38 5.07 -17.31
CA ASN A 479 49.68 4.73 -16.74
C ASN A 479 49.55 3.62 -15.68
N ALA A 480 50.64 2.95 -15.34
CA ALA A 480 50.61 1.78 -14.46
C ALA A 480 50.09 2.06 -13.05
N PHE A 481 50.34 3.26 -12.51
CA PHE A 481 49.87 3.65 -11.17
C PHE A 481 48.36 3.90 -11.17
N ASP A 482 47.86 4.69 -12.10
CA ASP A 482 46.44 4.99 -12.21
C ASP A 482 45.64 3.73 -12.61
N ALA A 483 46.18 2.89 -13.48
CA ALA A 483 45.57 1.61 -13.86
C ALA A 483 45.40 0.67 -12.65
N LYS A 484 46.38 0.62 -11.72
CA LYS A 484 46.28 -0.19 -10.52
C LYS A 484 45.18 0.36 -9.56
N ASN A 485 45.12 1.68 -9.40
CA ASN A 485 44.06 2.31 -8.56
C ASN A 485 42.66 2.10 -9.17
N ALA A 486 42.53 2.27 -10.49
CA ALA A 486 41.28 1.99 -11.20
C ALA A 486 40.88 0.50 -11.10
N ALA A 487 41.85 -0.42 -11.15
CA ALA A 487 41.60 -1.84 -10.96
C ALA A 487 41.10 -2.18 -9.54
N LEU A 488 41.65 -1.54 -8.51
CA LEU A 488 41.17 -1.68 -7.11
C LEU A 488 39.77 -1.12 -6.95
N GLN A 489 39.48 0.05 -7.52
CA GLN A 489 38.12 0.62 -7.51
C GLN A 489 37.11 -0.27 -8.24
N ALA A 490 37.50 -0.83 -9.40
CA ALA A 490 36.65 -1.76 -10.14
C ALA A 490 36.38 -3.06 -9.35
N LEU A 491 37.40 -3.60 -8.67
CA LEU A 491 37.23 -4.77 -7.80
C LEU A 491 36.31 -4.46 -6.63
N ASN A 492 36.52 -3.31 -5.95
CA ASN A 492 35.62 -2.84 -4.89
C ASN A 492 34.16 -2.66 -5.40
N GLY A 493 33.99 -2.10 -6.59
CA GLY A 493 32.67 -1.98 -7.23
C GLY A 493 32.00 -3.35 -7.44
N GLN A 494 32.75 -4.38 -7.86
CA GLN A 494 32.25 -5.75 -7.98
C GLN A 494 31.84 -6.35 -6.63
N VAL A 495 32.63 -6.11 -5.57
CA VAL A 495 32.28 -6.54 -4.21
C VAL A 495 30.99 -5.86 -3.73
N LEU A 496 30.86 -4.55 -3.92
CA LEU A 496 29.66 -3.80 -3.54
C LEU A 496 28.42 -4.27 -4.31
N GLN A 497 28.55 -4.53 -5.60
CA GLN A 497 27.45 -5.06 -6.41
C GLN A 497 27.04 -6.45 -5.95
N GLN A 498 28.02 -7.35 -5.69
CA GLN A 498 27.74 -8.71 -5.24
C GLN A 498 27.16 -8.76 -3.82
N SER A 499 27.69 -7.98 -2.89
CA SER A 499 27.14 -7.88 -1.51
C SER A 499 25.73 -7.33 -1.52
N SER A 500 25.43 -6.32 -2.35
CA SER A 500 24.08 -5.83 -2.55
C SER A 500 23.16 -6.90 -3.14
N MET A 501 23.62 -7.64 -4.17
CA MET A 501 22.85 -8.75 -4.75
C MET A 501 22.44 -9.78 -3.71
N LEU A 502 23.41 -10.24 -2.90
CA LEU A 502 23.16 -11.23 -1.84
C LEU A 502 22.17 -10.70 -0.79
N SER A 503 22.28 -9.43 -0.41
CA SER A 503 21.36 -8.83 0.55
C SER A 503 19.91 -8.73 0.04
N PHE A 504 19.71 -8.46 -1.25
CA PHE A 504 18.38 -8.53 -1.86
C PHE A 504 17.85 -9.95 -1.95
N ASN A 505 18.72 -10.93 -2.28
CA ASN A 505 18.32 -12.34 -2.29
C ASN A 505 17.83 -12.79 -0.91
N ASP A 506 18.56 -12.45 0.15
CA ASP A 506 18.17 -12.74 1.52
C ASP A 506 16.85 -12.05 1.90
N ALA A 507 16.65 -10.80 1.47
CA ALA A 507 15.40 -10.08 1.73
C ALA A 507 14.20 -10.76 1.06
N TRP A 508 14.31 -11.27 -0.17
CA TRP A 508 13.26 -12.04 -0.82
C TRP A 508 12.96 -13.35 -0.10
N LEU A 509 13.99 -14.06 0.35
CA LEU A 509 13.85 -15.28 1.15
C LEU A 509 13.24 -15.00 2.53
N PHE A 510 13.55 -13.85 3.13
CA PHE A 510 12.92 -13.42 4.36
C PHE A 510 11.41 -13.16 4.17
N VAL A 511 11.00 -12.51 3.08
CA VAL A 511 9.58 -12.35 2.74
C VAL A 511 8.90 -13.71 2.55
N LEU A 512 9.56 -14.66 1.88
CA LEU A 512 9.07 -16.04 1.75
C LEU A 512 8.84 -16.68 3.13
N LEU A 513 9.81 -16.58 4.04
CA LEU A 513 9.71 -17.11 5.38
C LEU A 513 8.50 -16.57 6.14
N VAL A 514 8.26 -15.25 6.07
CA VAL A 514 7.09 -14.61 6.68
C VAL A 514 5.79 -15.23 6.16
N PHE A 515 5.65 -15.45 4.85
CA PHE A 515 4.44 -16.04 4.27
C PHE A 515 4.25 -17.52 4.64
N VAL A 516 5.35 -18.28 4.74
CA VAL A 516 5.30 -19.68 5.22
C VAL A 516 4.87 -19.73 6.68
N LEU A 517 5.38 -18.84 7.53
CA LEU A 517 5.00 -18.78 8.96
C LEU A 517 3.54 -18.36 9.17
N VAL A 518 2.99 -17.57 8.26
CA VAL A 518 1.59 -17.13 8.33
C VAL A 518 0.63 -18.18 7.76
N SER A 519 1.09 -19.10 6.92
CA SER A 519 0.24 -20.10 6.26
C SER A 519 -0.66 -20.92 7.19
N PRO A 520 -0.30 -21.29 8.45
CA PRO A 520 -1.20 -22.01 9.35
C PRO A 520 -2.46 -21.22 9.74
N SER A 521 -2.45 -19.88 9.62
CA SER A 521 -3.62 -19.06 9.95
C SER A 521 -4.80 -19.21 8.99
N ILE A 522 -4.63 -19.99 7.91
CA ILE A 522 -5.70 -20.32 6.95
C ILE A 522 -6.68 -21.36 7.54
N LEU A 523 -6.21 -22.17 8.47
CA LEU A 523 -7.00 -23.23 9.11
C LEU A 523 -7.98 -22.68 10.15
#